data_6979ed26d083ff6e6c9b0cc6df62ffb8
#
_entry.id   6979ed26d083ff6e6c9b0cc6df62ffb8
#
_cell.length_a   1.000
_cell.length_b   1.000
_cell.length_c   1.000
_cell.angle_alpha   90.00
_cell.angle_beta   90.00
_cell.angle_gamma   90.00
#
_symmetry.space_group_name_H-M   'P 1'
#
loop_
_entity.id
_entity.type
_entity.pdbx_description
1 polymer ?
#
loop_
_entity_poly.entity_id
_entity_poly.type
_entity_poly.pdbx_seq_one_letter_code
_entity_poly.pdbx_strand_id
1 'polypeptide(L)'
;NPSFTQIHPTCVPPTGDSQSKLTLMSESLRNDGRIWAPKRIEDCDKNPNDISEENRDYFLERMYPAFANLVPRDIASRALKGICDEGRGVGSIVNDQRLGVYLDFSSVIQKMGIDKVKEKYGNLFDMYKSITGENPYEVPMKIYPAPHYTMGGLWVDYNLMTTIDGLFACGEANFSDHGANRLGAS
;
A
#
# COMPACT_ATOMS: atom_id res chain seq x y z
N ASN A 1 4.72 -2.98 27.24
CA ASN A 1 5.57 -3.31 26.09
C ASN A 1 5.61 -2.17 25.09
N PRO A 2 6.76 -1.90 24.45
CA PRO A 2 6.81 -0.90 23.40
C PRO A 2 5.87 -1.28 22.26
N SER A 3 5.15 -0.31 21.77
CA SER A 3 4.25 -0.48 20.61
C SER A 3 4.65 0.49 19.50
N PHE A 4 4.54 0.05 18.27
CA PHE A 4 4.68 0.92 17.12
C PHE A 4 3.72 0.48 16.01
N THR A 5 3.30 1.45 15.25
CA THR A 5 2.37 1.22 14.14
C THR A 5 3.11 0.64 12.95
N GLN A 6 2.67 -0.52 12.49
CA GLN A 6 3.09 -1.07 11.20
C GLN A 6 2.37 -0.31 10.08
N ILE A 7 3.11 0.13 9.08
CA ILE A 7 2.57 0.82 7.91
C ILE A 7 2.48 -0.15 6.74
N HIS A 8 1.39 -0.09 5.98
CA HIS A 8 1.18 -0.89 4.78
C HIS A 8 1.27 -0.02 3.53
N PRO A 9 2.07 -0.40 2.53
CA PRO A 9 2.34 0.47 1.37
C PRO A 9 1.21 0.49 0.32
N THR A 10 0.32 -0.51 0.31
CA THR A 10 -0.68 -0.70 -0.75
C THR A 10 -2.10 -0.40 -0.26
N CYS A 11 -2.31 0.74 0.38
CA CYS A 11 -3.66 1.21 0.71
C CYS A 11 -4.20 2.11 -0.40
N VAL A 12 -5.51 2.08 -0.61
CA VAL A 12 -6.18 3.00 -1.52
C VAL A 12 -6.18 4.39 -0.87
N PRO A 13 -5.61 5.42 -1.53
CA PRO A 13 -5.63 6.78 -0.99
C PRO A 13 -7.05 7.35 -1.00
N PRO A 14 -7.33 8.40 -0.24
CA PRO A 14 -8.61 9.09 -0.28
C PRO A 14 -8.98 9.54 -1.69
N THR A 15 -10.22 9.30 -2.11
CA THR A 15 -10.73 9.66 -3.45
C THR A 15 -11.55 10.96 -3.44
N GLY A 16 -11.65 11.63 -2.29
CA GLY A 16 -12.42 12.87 -2.09
C GLY A 16 -12.93 12.98 -0.65
N ASP A 17 -13.72 14.00 -0.38
CA ASP A 17 -14.22 14.34 0.97
C ASP A 17 -15.14 13.26 1.59
N SER A 18 -15.65 12.34 0.79
CA SER A 18 -16.61 11.32 1.23
C SER A 18 -15.99 9.99 1.64
N GLN A 19 -14.71 9.77 1.41
CA GLN A 19 -14.09 8.51 1.78
C GLN A 19 -13.74 8.48 3.26
N SER A 20 -14.55 7.79 4.03
CA SER A 20 -14.38 7.67 5.48
C SER A 20 -13.48 6.50 5.92
N LYS A 21 -13.10 5.59 5.01
CA LYS A 21 -12.31 4.39 5.35
C LYS A 21 -11.12 4.23 4.43
N LEU A 22 -9.95 4.06 5.04
CA LEU A 22 -8.78 3.52 4.38
C LEU A 22 -9.02 2.06 4.01
N THR A 23 -8.84 1.73 2.74
CA THR A 23 -8.95 0.34 2.29
C THR A 23 -7.57 -0.22 2.02
N LEU A 24 -7.24 -1.28 2.75
CA LEU A 24 -6.01 -2.02 2.60
C LEU A 24 -6.13 -2.96 1.41
N MET A 25 -5.23 -2.85 0.44
CA MET A 25 -5.12 -3.79 -0.66
C MET A 25 -4.05 -4.84 -0.36
N SER A 26 -4.23 -6.05 -0.88
CA SER A 26 -3.24 -7.11 -0.70
C SER A 26 -1.86 -6.70 -1.18
N GLU A 27 -0.84 -6.98 -0.37
CA GLU A 27 0.55 -6.73 -0.73
C GLU A 27 1.04 -7.61 -1.89
N SER A 28 0.35 -8.72 -2.17
CA SER A 28 0.63 -9.59 -3.31
C SER A 28 0.56 -8.86 -4.66
N LEU A 29 -0.15 -7.74 -4.73
CA LEU A 29 -0.17 -6.87 -5.92
C LEU A 29 1.24 -6.40 -6.33
N ARG A 30 2.16 -6.24 -5.37
CA ARG A 30 3.55 -5.85 -5.63
C ARG A 30 4.40 -6.95 -6.30
N ASN A 31 3.91 -8.20 -6.32
CA ASN A 31 4.63 -9.29 -6.96
C ASN A 31 4.74 -9.11 -8.48
N ASP A 32 3.70 -8.55 -9.08
CA ASP A 32 3.63 -8.38 -10.54
C ASP A 32 3.40 -6.91 -10.94
N GLY A 33 2.79 -6.11 -10.08
CA GLY A 33 2.61 -4.68 -10.31
C GLY A 33 3.91 -3.90 -10.11
N ARG A 34 4.16 -2.92 -11.00
CA ARG A 34 5.31 -2.02 -10.92
C ARG A 34 4.91 -0.69 -10.30
N ILE A 35 5.68 -0.26 -9.30
CA ILE A 35 5.41 1.01 -8.61
C ILE A 35 6.24 2.13 -9.26
N TRP A 36 5.56 3.23 -9.62
CA TRP A 36 6.19 4.40 -10.18
C TRP A 36 5.48 5.70 -9.82
N ALA A 37 6.16 6.81 -10.01
CA ALA A 37 5.61 8.15 -9.93
C ALA A 37 6.12 8.99 -11.12
N PRO A 38 5.44 10.09 -11.49
CA PRO A 38 5.97 11.02 -12.47
C PRO A 38 7.35 11.55 -12.05
N LYS A 39 8.26 11.73 -13.00
CA LYS A 39 9.55 12.39 -12.73
C LYS A 39 9.40 13.87 -12.43
N ARG A 40 8.38 14.51 -13.01
CA ARG A 40 8.14 15.96 -12.92
C ARG A 40 6.84 16.23 -12.19
N ILE A 41 6.81 17.26 -11.36
CA ILE A 41 5.61 17.69 -10.64
C ILE A 41 4.49 18.09 -11.61
N GLU A 42 4.81 18.72 -12.72
CA GLU A 42 3.87 19.14 -13.76
C GLU A 42 3.13 17.99 -14.46
N ASP A 43 3.64 16.76 -14.31
CA ASP A 43 3.01 15.57 -14.88
C ASP A 43 2.06 14.86 -13.89
N CYS A 44 2.00 15.31 -12.63
CA CYS A 44 1.20 14.65 -11.59
C CYS A 44 -0.33 14.78 -11.80
N ASP A 45 -0.75 15.73 -12.61
CA ASP A 45 -2.16 15.96 -12.97
C ASP A 45 -2.57 15.31 -14.30
N LYS A 46 -1.60 14.77 -15.04
CA LYS A 46 -1.87 14.13 -16.33
C LYS A 46 -2.50 12.76 -16.16
N ASN A 47 -3.21 12.32 -17.20
CA ASN A 47 -3.62 10.93 -17.27
C ASN A 47 -2.35 10.04 -17.27
N PRO A 48 -2.27 9.01 -16.43
CA PRO A 48 -1.08 8.16 -16.36
C PRO A 48 -0.71 7.49 -17.68
N ASN A 49 -1.69 7.23 -18.54
CA ASN A 49 -1.46 6.64 -19.86
C ASN A 49 -0.78 7.61 -20.85
N ASP A 50 -0.88 8.93 -20.60
CA ASP A 50 -0.25 9.97 -21.42
C ASP A 50 1.20 10.27 -20.97
N ILE A 51 1.62 9.69 -19.84
CA ILE A 51 3.00 9.85 -19.32
C ILE A 51 3.87 8.78 -19.98
N SER A 52 4.82 9.24 -20.82
CA SER A 52 5.75 8.35 -21.51
C SER A 52 6.63 7.58 -20.50
N GLU A 53 7.08 6.40 -20.89
CA GLU A 53 7.91 5.51 -20.04
C GLU A 53 9.19 6.23 -19.53
N GLU A 54 9.79 7.07 -20.34
CA GLU A 54 10.97 7.86 -19.97
C GLU A 54 10.70 8.91 -18.87
N ASN A 55 9.44 9.34 -18.71
CA ASN A 55 8.99 10.28 -17.67
C ASN A 55 8.42 9.60 -16.42
N ARG A 56 8.45 8.26 -16.37
CA ARG A 56 8.11 7.47 -15.19
C ARG A 56 9.34 7.21 -14.34
N ASP A 57 9.26 7.46 -13.05
CA ASP A 57 10.30 7.11 -12.07
C ASP A 57 9.89 5.82 -11.33
N TYR A 58 10.48 4.70 -11.70
CA TYR A 58 10.35 3.44 -10.96
C TYR A 58 11.29 3.46 -9.75
N PHE A 59 10.97 4.33 -8.82
CA PHE A 59 11.86 4.72 -7.72
C PHE A 59 12.28 3.57 -6.81
N LEU A 60 11.43 2.56 -6.56
CA LEU A 60 11.83 1.39 -5.78
C LEU A 60 12.87 0.54 -6.52
N GLU A 61 12.69 0.34 -7.83
CA GLU A 61 13.66 -0.38 -8.67
C GLU A 61 15.00 0.36 -8.75
N ARG A 62 14.94 1.69 -8.83
CA ARG A 62 16.13 2.56 -8.87
C ARG A 62 16.87 2.60 -7.53
N MET A 63 16.16 2.75 -6.42
CA MET A 63 16.74 2.89 -5.08
C MET A 63 17.19 1.54 -4.50
N TYR A 64 16.50 0.47 -4.84
CA TYR A 64 16.69 -0.87 -4.28
C TYR A 64 16.73 -1.96 -5.35
N PRO A 65 17.71 -1.95 -6.26
CA PRO A 65 17.72 -2.83 -7.44
C PRO A 65 17.71 -4.33 -7.12
N ALA A 66 18.19 -4.74 -5.93
CA ALA A 66 18.20 -6.13 -5.53
C ALA A 66 16.80 -6.68 -5.18
N PHE A 67 15.88 -5.83 -4.73
CA PHE A 67 14.54 -6.21 -4.29
C PHE A 67 13.43 -5.57 -5.12
N ALA A 68 13.73 -4.46 -5.78
CA ALA A 68 12.78 -3.69 -6.59
C ALA A 68 11.46 -3.43 -5.83
N ASN A 69 10.33 -3.80 -6.42
CA ASN A 69 9.01 -3.62 -5.79
C ASN A 69 8.77 -4.53 -4.57
N LEU A 70 9.64 -5.50 -4.30
CA LEU A 70 9.52 -6.46 -3.21
C LEU A 70 10.32 -6.09 -1.96
N VAL A 71 10.82 -4.86 -1.86
CA VAL A 71 11.44 -4.36 -0.63
C VAL A 71 10.47 -4.48 0.56
N PRO A 72 10.98 -4.63 1.81
CA PRO A 72 10.16 -4.66 3.02
C PRO A 72 9.15 -3.52 3.09
N ARG A 73 8.02 -3.75 3.75
CA ARG A 73 6.88 -2.81 3.85
C ARG A 73 7.29 -1.42 4.32
N ASP A 74 8.10 -1.36 5.35
CA ASP A 74 8.53 -0.10 5.96
C ASP A 74 9.42 0.70 5.01
N ILE A 75 10.27 0.03 4.24
CA ILE A 75 11.12 0.65 3.21
C ILE A 75 10.26 1.17 2.08
N ALA A 76 9.37 0.33 1.53
CA ALA A 76 8.43 0.75 0.49
C ALA A 76 7.59 1.94 0.95
N SER A 77 7.00 1.86 2.15
CA SER A 77 6.14 2.91 2.70
C SER A 77 6.85 4.25 2.85
N ARG A 78 8.09 4.24 3.35
CA ARG A 78 8.90 5.47 3.46
C ARG A 78 9.26 6.04 2.10
N ALA A 79 9.61 5.19 1.14
CA ALA A 79 9.92 5.65 -0.21
C ALA A 79 8.68 6.27 -0.89
N LEU A 80 7.50 5.61 -0.80
CA LEU A 80 6.26 6.14 -1.35
C LEU A 80 5.91 7.50 -0.73
N LYS A 81 5.99 7.59 0.60
CA LYS A 81 5.73 8.86 1.28
C LYS A 81 6.73 9.93 0.86
N GLY A 82 8.00 9.61 0.75
CA GLY A 82 9.03 10.54 0.29
C GLY A 82 8.71 11.14 -1.08
N ILE A 83 8.26 10.33 -2.03
CA ILE A 83 7.82 10.80 -3.35
C ILE A 83 6.65 11.81 -3.24
N CYS A 84 5.68 11.52 -2.37
CA CYS A 84 4.57 12.45 -2.15
C CYS A 84 5.05 13.75 -1.48
N ASP A 85 5.96 13.67 -0.52
CA ASP A 85 6.54 14.84 0.16
C ASP A 85 7.39 15.71 -0.77
N GLU A 86 8.00 15.12 -1.81
CA GLU A 86 8.68 15.84 -2.90
C GLU A 86 7.69 16.57 -3.85
N GLY A 87 6.38 16.42 -3.64
CA GLY A 87 5.34 16.99 -4.51
C GLY A 87 5.05 16.18 -5.77
N ARG A 88 5.65 14.99 -5.91
CA ARG A 88 5.46 14.08 -7.06
C ARG A 88 4.35 13.04 -6.84
N GLY A 89 3.53 13.24 -5.81
CA GLY A 89 2.35 12.42 -5.57
C GLY A 89 1.28 12.60 -6.66
N VAL A 90 0.38 11.62 -6.76
CA VAL A 90 -0.74 11.61 -7.70
C VAL A 90 -2.05 11.38 -6.98
N GLY A 91 -3.17 11.63 -7.63
CA GLY A 91 -4.51 11.46 -7.05
C GLY A 91 -5.05 12.71 -6.36
N SER A 92 -6.00 12.53 -5.47
CA SER A 92 -6.70 13.64 -4.80
C SER A 92 -5.75 14.44 -3.89
N ILE A 93 -6.01 15.74 -3.80
CA ILE A 93 -5.28 16.61 -2.90
C ILE A 93 -5.92 16.53 -1.50
N VAL A 94 -5.11 16.20 -0.51
CA VAL A 94 -5.49 16.19 0.90
C VAL A 94 -4.46 17.01 1.67
N ASN A 95 -4.89 18.05 2.39
CA ASN A 95 -4.01 18.98 3.10
C ASN A 95 -2.85 19.48 2.21
N ASP A 96 -3.19 19.98 1.05
CA ASP A 96 -2.26 20.54 0.04
C ASP A 96 -1.25 19.55 -0.54
N GLN A 97 -1.42 18.24 -0.32
CA GLN A 97 -0.57 17.20 -0.87
C GLN A 97 -1.38 16.16 -1.66
N ARG A 98 -0.78 15.64 -2.73
CA ARG A 98 -1.29 14.44 -3.40
C ARG A 98 -0.75 13.21 -2.70
N LEU A 99 -1.67 12.39 -2.19
CA LEU A 99 -1.36 11.20 -1.42
C LEU A 99 -1.52 9.95 -2.30
N GLY A 100 -0.57 9.69 -3.17
CA GLY A 100 -0.59 8.48 -3.98
C GLY A 100 0.64 8.34 -4.87
N VAL A 101 0.93 7.12 -5.25
CA VAL A 101 1.83 6.74 -6.34
C VAL A 101 1.13 5.68 -7.19
N TYR A 102 1.60 5.45 -8.39
CA TYR A 102 1.02 4.45 -9.28
C TYR A 102 1.54 3.04 -8.98
N LEU A 103 0.62 2.05 -9.03
CA LEU A 103 0.89 0.62 -9.09
C LEU A 103 0.33 0.11 -10.41
N ASP A 104 1.20 -0.24 -11.34
CA ASP A 104 0.91 -0.44 -12.75
C ASP A 104 1.03 -1.91 -13.15
N PHE A 105 -0.03 -2.42 -13.76
CA PHE A 105 -0.11 -3.80 -14.27
C PHE A 105 0.00 -3.88 -15.80
N SER A 106 0.15 -2.77 -16.50
CA SER A 106 0.17 -2.73 -17.98
C SER A 106 1.18 -3.69 -18.59
N SER A 107 2.41 -3.71 -18.06
CA SER A 107 3.49 -4.57 -18.54
C SER A 107 3.20 -6.07 -18.31
N VAL A 108 2.61 -6.44 -17.19
CA VAL A 108 2.28 -7.84 -16.91
C VAL A 108 1.04 -8.28 -17.67
N ILE A 109 0.05 -7.40 -17.88
CA ILE A 109 -1.11 -7.66 -18.76
C ILE A 109 -0.64 -7.93 -20.19
N GLN A 110 0.30 -7.11 -20.69
CA GLN A 110 0.88 -7.30 -22.03
C GLN A 110 1.65 -8.63 -22.14
N LYS A 111 2.38 -9.02 -21.09
CA LYS A 111 3.23 -10.23 -21.06
C LYS A 111 2.45 -11.51 -20.89
N MET A 112 1.49 -11.53 -19.95
CA MET A 112 0.79 -12.75 -19.52
C MET A 112 -0.62 -12.88 -20.12
N GLY A 113 -1.19 -11.80 -20.60
CA GLY A 113 -2.58 -11.69 -21.02
C GLY A 113 -3.51 -11.33 -19.86
N ILE A 114 -4.62 -10.67 -20.23
CA ILE A 114 -5.61 -10.17 -19.27
C ILE A 114 -6.27 -11.30 -18.46
N ASP A 115 -6.51 -12.46 -19.07
CA ASP A 115 -7.21 -13.58 -18.42
C ASP A 115 -6.41 -14.14 -17.22
N LYS A 116 -5.10 -14.28 -17.38
CA LYS A 116 -4.22 -14.75 -16.28
C LYS A 116 -4.12 -13.72 -15.15
N VAL A 117 -4.08 -12.44 -15.49
CA VAL A 117 -4.09 -11.37 -14.48
C VAL A 117 -5.42 -11.35 -13.75
N LYS A 118 -6.54 -11.57 -14.47
CA LYS A 118 -7.88 -11.66 -13.89
C LYS A 118 -8.03 -12.87 -12.98
N GLU A 119 -7.51 -14.03 -13.36
CA GLU A 119 -7.51 -15.22 -12.50
C GLU A 119 -6.77 -14.96 -11.18
N LYS A 120 -5.64 -14.24 -11.22
CA LYS A 120 -4.78 -14.00 -10.05
C LYS A 120 -5.25 -12.83 -9.18
N TYR A 121 -5.72 -11.74 -9.77
CA TYR A 121 -5.98 -10.47 -9.11
C TYR A 121 -7.39 -9.90 -9.33
N GLY A 122 -8.26 -10.59 -10.06
CA GLY A 122 -9.56 -10.05 -10.48
C GLY A 122 -10.41 -9.54 -9.33
N ASN A 123 -10.50 -10.28 -8.24
CA ASN A 123 -11.23 -9.87 -7.04
C ASN A 123 -10.67 -8.58 -6.39
N LEU A 124 -9.35 -8.40 -6.42
CA LEU A 124 -8.70 -7.19 -5.91
C LEU A 124 -8.94 -5.99 -6.84
N PHE A 125 -8.91 -6.23 -8.14
CA PHE A 125 -9.21 -5.20 -9.14
C PHE A 125 -10.66 -4.76 -9.10
N ASP A 126 -11.60 -5.71 -8.94
CA ASP A 126 -13.03 -5.41 -8.79
C ASP A 126 -13.28 -4.61 -7.49
N MET A 127 -12.60 -4.96 -6.40
CA MET A 127 -12.66 -4.21 -5.14
C MET A 127 -12.13 -2.78 -5.33
N TYR A 128 -10.96 -2.61 -5.97
CA TYR A 128 -10.40 -1.29 -6.25
C TYR A 128 -11.36 -0.46 -7.13
N LYS A 129 -11.89 -1.05 -8.19
CA LYS A 129 -12.84 -0.39 -9.09
C LYS A 129 -14.11 0.02 -8.36
N SER A 130 -14.62 -0.80 -7.45
CA SER A 130 -15.83 -0.45 -6.68
C SER A 130 -15.61 0.73 -5.74
N ILE A 131 -14.38 0.94 -5.25
CA ILE A 131 -14.02 2.02 -4.33
C ILE A 131 -13.73 3.31 -5.11
N THR A 132 -12.97 3.21 -6.21
CA THR A 132 -12.42 4.38 -6.90
C THR A 132 -13.15 4.74 -8.19
N GLY A 133 -13.92 3.81 -8.76
CA GLY A 133 -14.47 3.91 -10.10
C GLY A 133 -13.47 3.65 -11.24
N GLU A 134 -12.17 3.53 -10.92
CA GLU A 134 -11.11 3.32 -11.92
C GLU A 134 -10.90 1.83 -12.19
N ASN A 135 -10.65 1.48 -13.46
CA ASN A 135 -10.44 0.10 -13.88
C ASN A 135 -8.93 -0.23 -13.94
N PRO A 136 -8.38 -1.08 -13.04
CA PRO A 136 -6.97 -1.42 -13.04
C PRO A 136 -6.42 -2.12 -14.28
N TYR A 137 -7.31 -2.64 -15.13
CA TYR A 137 -6.92 -3.18 -16.44
C TYR A 137 -6.62 -2.11 -17.48
N GLU A 138 -7.08 -0.87 -17.27
CA GLU A 138 -6.99 0.24 -18.22
C GLU A 138 -6.05 1.35 -17.74
N VAL A 139 -6.03 1.58 -16.41
CA VAL A 139 -5.23 2.64 -15.79
C VAL A 139 -4.52 2.10 -14.54
N PRO A 140 -3.30 2.57 -14.23
CA PRO A 140 -2.62 2.18 -13.01
C PRO A 140 -3.43 2.50 -11.75
N MET A 141 -3.38 1.59 -10.78
CA MET A 141 -3.96 1.84 -9.44
C MET A 141 -3.17 2.93 -8.73
N LYS A 142 -3.84 3.71 -7.89
CA LYS A 142 -3.19 4.63 -6.95
C LYS A 142 -3.10 3.97 -5.60
N ILE A 143 -1.91 4.00 -4.99
CA ILE A 143 -1.65 3.43 -3.66
C ILE A 143 -0.91 4.45 -2.79
N TYR A 144 -1.11 4.35 -1.48
CA TYR A 144 -0.47 5.20 -0.47
C TYR A 144 -0.21 4.43 0.82
N PRO A 145 0.89 4.72 1.55
CA PRO A 145 1.14 4.08 2.83
C PRO A 145 0.13 4.54 3.89
N ALA A 146 -0.38 3.58 4.64
CA ALA A 146 -1.30 3.87 5.74
C ALA A 146 -1.06 2.95 6.94
N PRO A 147 -1.49 3.37 8.15
CA PRO A 147 -1.47 2.52 9.33
C PRO A 147 -2.22 1.21 9.08
N HIS A 148 -1.58 0.10 9.46
CA HIS A 148 -2.14 -1.22 9.27
C HIS A 148 -2.40 -1.94 10.60
N TYR A 149 -1.43 -1.94 11.50
CA TYR A 149 -1.46 -2.74 12.71
C TYR A 149 -0.64 -2.07 13.80
N THR A 150 -1.14 -2.10 15.04
CA THR A 150 -0.38 -1.67 16.21
C THR A 150 0.34 -2.87 16.81
N MET A 151 1.67 -2.87 16.69
CA MET A 151 2.52 -3.93 17.22
C MET A 151 2.84 -3.68 18.68
N GLY A 152 3.11 -4.75 19.43
CA GLY A 152 3.22 -4.70 20.88
C GLY A 152 1.85 -4.88 21.52
N GLY A 153 1.66 -4.37 22.71
CA GLY A 153 0.41 -4.46 23.44
C GLY A 153 0.56 -5.01 24.85
N LEU A 154 -0.56 -5.45 25.43
CA LEU A 154 -0.58 -6.01 26.79
C LEU A 154 0.02 -7.41 26.80
N TRP A 155 0.87 -7.67 27.79
CA TRP A 155 1.33 -9.02 28.04
C TRP A 155 0.15 -9.87 28.54
N VAL A 156 0.03 -11.10 28.05
CA VAL A 156 -0.93 -12.10 28.52
C VAL A 156 -0.25 -13.46 28.62
N ASP A 157 -0.79 -14.31 29.49
CA ASP A 157 -0.42 -15.73 29.57
C ASP A 157 -1.11 -16.55 28.47
N TYR A 158 -0.93 -17.87 28.49
CA TYR A 158 -1.56 -18.81 27.55
C TYR A 158 -3.10 -18.77 27.58
N ASN A 159 -3.69 -18.36 28.69
CA ASN A 159 -5.15 -18.22 28.85
C ASN A 159 -5.65 -16.81 28.52
N LEU A 160 -4.82 -15.97 27.93
CA LEU A 160 -5.08 -14.56 27.59
C LEU A 160 -5.28 -13.64 28.83
N MET A 161 -4.91 -14.09 30.02
CA MET A 161 -4.99 -13.28 31.22
C MET A 161 -3.74 -12.38 31.33
N THR A 162 -3.98 -11.10 31.66
CA THR A 162 -2.89 -10.12 31.88
C THR A 162 -2.21 -10.34 33.23
N THR A 163 -1.29 -9.44 33.61
CA THR A 163 -0.71 -9.41 34.97
C THR A 163 -1.69 -8.97 36.03
N ILE A 164 -2.91 -8.59 35.68
CA ILE A 164 -3.99 -8.22 36.59
C ILE A 164 -5.01 -9.37 36.61
N ASP A 165 -5.24 -9.95 37.78
CA ASP A 165 -6.16 -11.07 37.96
C ASP A 165 -7.56 -10.72 37.45
N GLY A 166 -8.11 -11.60 36.61
CA GLY A 166 -9.44 -11.43 36.04
C GLY A 166 -9.53 -10.48 34.84
N LEU A 167 -8.40 -9.84 34.45
CA LEU A 167 -8.34 -9.01 33.25
C LEU A 167 -7.73 -9.78 32.09
N PHE A 168 -8.49 -9.95 31.01
CA PHE A 168 -8.08 -10.65 29.81
C PHE A 168 -7.91 -9.69 28.63
N ALA A 169 -6.96 -9.97 27.74
CA ALA A 169 -6.79 -9.23 26.51
C ALA A 169 -6.61 -10.18 25.34
N CYS A 170 -7.31 -9.92 24.23
CA CYS A 170 -7.24 -10.72 23.02
C CYS A 170 -7.15 -9.85 21.76
N GLY A 171 -6.81 -10.46 20.64
CA GLY A 171 -6.64 -9.78 19.37
C GLY A 171 -5.45 -8.83 19.35
N GLU A 172 -5.55 -7.74 18.61
CA GLU A 172 -4.46 -6.76 18.44
C GLU A 172 -4.01 -6.09 19.74
N ALA A 173 -4.87 -6.07 20.77
CA ALA A 173 -4.55 -5.50 22.07
C ALA A 173 -3.50 -6.31 22.85
N ASN A 174 -3.36 -7.60 22.59
CA ASN A 174 -2.31 -8.43 23.19
C ASN A 174 -1.09 -8.53 22.29
N PHE A 175 0.08 -8.80 22.89
CA PHE A 175 1.30 -8.93 22.11
C PHE A 175 1.84 -10.36 22.05
N SER A 176 1.18 -11.32 22.69
CA SER A 176 1.71 -12.66 22.98
C SER A 176 2.09 -13.46 21.76
N ASP A 177 1.35 -13.32 20.66
CA ASP A 177 1.58 -14.12 19.45
C ASP A 177 2.66 -13.52 18.55
N HIS A 178 2.79 -12.22 18.53
CA HIS A 178 3.63 -11.50 17.58
C HIS A 178 4.75 -10.67 18.21
N GLY A 179 4.59 -10.28 19.47
CA GLY A 179 5.52 -9.33 20.09
C GLY A 179 5.60 -8.02 19.33
N ALA A 180 6.76 -7.40 19.35
CA ALA A 180 7.02 -6.15 18.65
C ALA A 180 7.41 -6.34 17.18
N ASN A 181 7.56 -7.58 16.70
CA ASN A 181 8.06 -7.91 15.36
C ASN A 181 7.07 -8.73 14.54
N ARG A 182 5.82 -8.32 14.52
CA ARG A 182 4.80 -8.99 13.72
C ARG A 182 5.20 -9.05 12.25
N LEU A 183 5.30 -10.27 11.70
CA LEU A 183 5.69 -10.53 10.31
C LEU A 183 4.54 -10.95 9.40
N GLY A 184 3.38 -11.22 9.94
CA GLY A 184 2.27 -11.75 9.17
C GLY A 184 0.91 -11.37 9.74
N ALA A 185 -0.14 -11.88 9.12
CA ALA A 185 -1.49 -11.79 9.64
C ALA A 185 -1.68 -12.74 10.81
N SER A 186 -2.38 -12.30 11.81
CA SER A 186 -2.86 -13.09 12.95
C SER A 186 -4.32 -13.39 12.77
#